data_6f4a6fd6f595171fb2d8093b120a1028
#
_entry.id   6f4a6fd6f595171fb2d8093b120a1028
#
_cell.length_a   1.000
_cell.length_b   1.000
_cell.length_c   1.000
_cell.angle_alpha   90.00
_cell.angle_beta   90.00
_cell.angle_gamma   90.00
#
_symmetry.space_group_name_H-M   'P 1'
#
loop_
_entity.id
_entity.type
_entity.pdbx_description
1 polymer ?
#
loop_
_entity_poly.entity_id
_entity_poly.type
_entity_poly.pdbx_seq_one_letter_code
_entity_poly.pdbx_strand_id
1 'polypeptide(L)'
;MSAWVLIVDDEEMIRENLKAYLEDEGWRVAAFEAVAPALCWLREGTPCQVCIMDMRLPDMDGNTAIRILNHLYPGIEFLIHTGSSSYNLPDDLRALGLDDGRVYQKPLNDMAPLAAAVRILAATRETLP
;
A
#
# COMPACT_ATOMS: atom_id res chain seq x y z
N MET A 1 -12.15 10.62 -10.07
CA MET A 1 -12.02 9.17 -9.93
C MET A 1 -12.44 8.72 -8.56
N SER A 2 -13.07 7.60 -8.49
CA SER A 2 -13.61 7.08 -7.24
C SER A 2 -12.73 6.02 -6.58
N ALA A 3 -11.58 5.71 -7.17
CA ALA A 3 -10.70 4.68 -6.61
C ALA A 3 -9.95 5.19 -5.39
N TRP A 4 -9.61 4.27 -4.53
CA TRP A 4 -9.05 4.56 -3.22
C TRP A 4 -7.60 4.11 -3.11
N VAL A 5 -6.88 4.77 -2.22
CA VAL A 5 -5.56 4.32 -1.73
C VAL A 5 -5.80 3.70 -0.36
N LEU A 6 -5.27 2.52 -0.16
CA LEU A 6 -5.36 1.79 1.10
C LEU A 6 -4.02 1.86 1.82
N ILE A 7 -4.05 2.18 3.11
CA ILE A 7 -2.85 2.17 3.96
C ILE A 7 -3.07 1.14 5.06
N VAL A 8 -2.12 0.22 5.21
CA VAL A 8 -2.15 -0.75 6.31
C VAL A 8 -0.83 -0.60 7.08
N ASP A 9 -0.91 -0.01 8.28
CA ASP A 9 0.24 0.32 9.11
C ASP A 9 -0.22 0.41 10.55
N ASP A 10 0.44 -0.31 11.46
CA ASP A 10 0.02 -0.33 12.87
C ASP A 10 0.53 0.88 13.67
N GLU A 11 1.42 1.68 13.12
CA GLU A 11 1.91 2.89 13.77
C GLU A 11 0.98 4.05 13.46
N GLU A 12 0.24 4.48 14.46
CA GLU A 12 -0.83 5.47 14.28
C GLU A 12 -0.31 6.78 13.67
N MET A 13 0.80 7.31 14.18
CA MET A 13 1.31 8.59 13.67
C MET A 13 1.73 8.51 12.22
N ILE A 14 2.38 7.42 11.85
CA ILE A 14 2.81 7.20 10.46
C ILE A 14 1.60 7.06 9.56
N ARG A 15 0.64 6.24 9.99
CA ARG A 15 -0.59 6.00 9.23
C ARG A 15 -1.36 7.29 9.00
N GLU A 16 -1.53 8.10 10.06
CA GLU A 16 -2.30 9.35 9.97
C GLU A 16 -1.57 10.40 9.15
N ASN A 17 -0.25 10.48 9.25
CA ASN A 17 0.52 11.43 8.46
C ASN A 17 0.48 11.09 6.96
N LEU A 18 0.60 9.81 6.62
CA LEU A 18 0.47 9.38 5.22
C LEU A 18 -0.92 9.68 4.68
N LYS A 19 -1.93 9.36 5.47
CA LYS A 19 -3.32 9.59 5.08
C LYS A 19 -3.55 11.07 4.80
N ALA A 20 -3.13 11.95 5.72
CA ALA A 20 -3.32 13.39 5.56
C ALA A 20 -2.61 13.91 4.31
N TYR A 21 -1.38 13.46 4.09
CA TYR A 21 -0.61 13.90 2.94
C TYR A 21 -1.29 13.51 1.62
N LEU A 22 -1.74 12.26 1.53
CA LEU A 22 -2.37 11.77 0.31
C LEU A 22 -3.74 12.40 0.10
N GLU A 23 -4.49 12.65 1.17
CA GLU A 23 -5.77 13.35 1.06
C GLU A 23 -5.58 14.79 0.57
N ASP A 24 -4.51 15.46 1.02
CA ASP A 24 -4.17 16.79 0.52
C ASP A 24 -3.82 16.79 -0.97
N GLU A 25 -3.34 15.65 -1.46
CA GLU A 25 -3.06 15.47 -2.89
C GLU A 25 -4.31 15.12 -3.70
N GLY A 26 -5.45 14.98 -3.05
CA GLY A 26 -6.72 14.71 -3.71
C GLY A 26 -7.17 13.26 -3.71
N TRP A 27 -6.44 12.38 -3.02
CA TRP A 27 -6.79 10.97 -2.99
C TRP A 27 -7.87 10.67 -1.95
N ARG A 28 -8.69 9.68 -2.23
CA ARG A 28 -9.52 9.05 -1.21
C ARG A 28 -8.67 7.99 -0.53
N VAL A 29 -8.60 8.04 0.79
CA VAL A 29 -7.70 7.17 1.55
C VAL A 29 -8.47 6.43 2.63
N ALA A 30 -8.28 5.10 2.67
CA ALA A 30 -8.73 4.28 3.78
C ALA A 30 -7.48 3.77 4.49
N ALA A 31 -7.45 3.84 5.81
CA ALA A 31 -6.28 3.47 6.59
C ALA A 31 -6.68 2.56 7.74
N PHE A 32 -5.92 1.49 7.92
CA PHE A 32 -6.20 0.47 8.94
C PHE A 32 -4.91 0.07 9.64
N GLU A 33 -5.06 -0.39 10.88
CA GLU A 33 -3.94 -0.80 11.72
C GLU A 33 -3.53 -2.26 11.52
N ALA A 34 -4.36 -3.04 10.82
CA ALA A 34 -4.16 -4.48 10.60
C ALA A 34 -4.82 -4.90 9.31
N VAL A 35 -4.49 -6.12 8.85
CA VAL A 35 -5.00 -6.63 7.58
C VAL A 35 -6.47 -7.01 7.65
N ALA A 36 -6.92 -7.59 8.76
CA ALA A 36 -8.30 -8.06 8.89
C ALA A 36 -9.33 -6.94 8.65
N PRO A 37 -9.23 -5.76 9.30
CA PRO A 37 -10.18 -4.69 9.01
C PRO A 37 -10.04 -4.14 7.58
N ALA A 38 -8.84 -4.12 7.02
CA ALA A 38 -8.64 -3.71 5.63
C ALA A 38 -9.37 -4.66 4.68
N LEU A 39 -9.28 -5.96 4.96
CA LEU A 39 -9.93 -6.97 4.15
C LEU A 39 -11.46 -6.84 4.22
N CYS A 40 -12.00 -6.56 5.41
CA CYS A 40 -13.43 -6.30 5.56
C CYS A 40 -13.87 -5.12 4.69
N TRP A 41 -13.09 -4.07 4.68
CA TRP A 41 -13.37 -2.89 3.88
C TRP A 41 -13.34 -3.21 2.37
N LEU A 42 -12.35 -3.99 1.93
CA LEU A 42 -12.26 -4.39 0.52
C LEU A 42 -13.44 -5.26 0.10
N ARG A 43 -13.93 -6.11 1.01
CA ARG A 43 -15.06 -6.99 0.72
C ARG A 43 -16.37 -6.23 0.49
N GLU A 44 -16.44 -4.99 0.91
CA GLU A 44 -17.60 -4.14 0.64
C GLU A 44 -17.68 -3.68 -0.80
N GLY A 45 -16.65 -4.00 -1.59
CA GLY A 45 -16.65 -3.71 -3.01
C GLY A 45 -16.07 -2.36 -3.38
N THR A 46 -15.42 -1.67 -2.44
CA THR A 46 -14.80 -0.38 -2.71
C THR A 46 -13.60 -0.57 -3.65
N PRO A 47 -13.54 0.14 -4.78
CA PRO A 47 -12.41 -0.01 -5.70
C PRO A 47 -11.14 0.57 -5.09
N CYS A 48 -10.09 -0.23 -5.06
CA CYS A 48 -8.78 0.17 -4.53
C CYS A 48 -7.73 -0.02 -5.60
N GLN A 49 -6.96 1.01 -5.89
CA GLN A 49 -5.92 0.96 -6.92
C GLN A 49 -4.55 0.70 -6.35
N VAL A 50 -4.23 1.29 -5.20
CA VAL A 50 -2.88 1.20 -4.61
C VAL A 50 -3.00 0.91 -3.13
N CYS A 51 -2.16 0.02 -2.63
CA CYS A 51 -2.06 -0.29 -1.21
C CYS A 51 -0.63 -0.04 -0.74
N ILE A 52 -0.49 0.74 0.32
CA ILE A 52 0.78 0.97 1.00
C ILE A 52 0.80 0.06 2.21
N MET A 53 1.71 -0.93 2.20
CA MET A 53 1.72 -2.02 3.18
C MET A 53 2.95 -1.95 4.07
N ASP A 54 2.72 -1.95 5.38
CA ASP A 54 3.76 -2.15 6.37
C ASP A 54 4.15 -3.63 6.42
N MET A 55 5.39 -3.92 6.82
CA MET A 55 5.86 -5.31 6.91
C MET A 55 5.59 -5.95 8.26
N ARG A 56 5.43 -5.16 9.32
CA ARG A 56 5.14 -5.68 10.67
C ARG A 56 3.76 -5.23 11.09
N LEU A 57 2.83 -6.16 11.04
CA LEU A 57 1.44 -5.91 11.42
C LEU A 57 1.05 -6.87 12.54
N PRO A 58 0.06 -6.53 13.36
CA PRO A 58 -0.29 -7.38 14.52
C PRO A 58 -0.84 -8.74 14.14
N ASP A 59 -1.49 -8.86 12.99
CA ASP A 59 -2.16 -10.11 12.60
C ASP A 59 -1.38 -10.92 11.56
N MET A 60 -0.41 -10.32 10.83
CA MET A 60 0.44 -11.07 9.91
C MET A 60 1.58 -10.18 9.40
N ASP A 61 2.60 -10.76 8.79
CA ASP A 61 3.62 -9.94 8.15
C ASP A 61 3.10 -9.38 6.82
N GLY A 62 3.74 -8.30 6.36
CA GLY A 62 3.29 -7.60 5.16
C GLY A 62 3.43 -8.42 3.88
N ASN A 63 4.45 -9.28 3.79
CA ASN A 63 4.62 -10.14 2.61
C ASN A 63 3.44 -11.09 2.45
N THR A 64 3.03 -11.71 3.56
CA THR A 64 1.86 -12.59 3.58
C THR A 64 0.60 -11.82 3.21
N ALA A 65 0.46 -10.61 3.75
CA ALA A 65 -0.68 -9.75 3.44
C ALA A 65 -0.76 -9.43 1.94
N ILE A 66 0.36 -9.09 1.33
CA ILE A 66 0.40 -8.80 -0.10
C ILE A 66 -0.01 -10.03 -0.92
N ARG A 67 0.48 -11.21 -0.54
CA ARG A 67 0.12 -12.45 -1.24
C ARG A 67 -1.38 -12.70 -1.19
N ILE A 68 -1.98 -12.54 -0.02
CA ILE A 68 -3.42 -12.75 0.17
C ILE A 68 -4.21 -11.72 -0.64
N LEU A 69 -3.86 -10.45 -0.49
CA LEU A 69 -4.60 -9.38 -1.18
C LEU A 69 -4.44 -9.46 -2.68
N ASN A 70 -3.25 -9.82 -3.18
CA ASN A 70 -3.04 -9.99 -4.61
C ASN A 70 -3.87 -11.13 -5.17
N HIS A 71 -4.01 -12.21 -4.41
CA HIS A 71 -4.81 -13.36 -4.83
C HIS A 71 -6.30 -12.99 -4.91
N LEU A 72 -6.80 -12.26 -3.92
CA LEU A 72 -8.21 -11.88 -3.85
C LEU A 72 -8.56 -10.69 -4.74
N TYR A 73 -7.63 -9.76 -4.90
CA TYR A 73 -7.84 -8.50 -5.63
C TYR A 73 -6.64 -8.22 -6.52
N PRO A 74 -6.49 -8.95 -7.62
CA PRO A 74 -5.26 -8.87 -8.45
C PRO A 74 -5.05 -7.51 -9.13
N GLY A 75 -6.03 -6.61 -9.07
CA GLY A 75 -5.88 -5.28 -9.63
C GLY A 75 -5.19 -4.27 -8.73
N ILE A 76 -4.92 -4.61 -7.47
CA ILE A 76 -4.27 -3.68 -6.55
C ILE A 76 -2.77 -3.67 -6.81
N GLU A 77 -2.18 -2.47 -6.89
CA GLU A 77 -0.73 -2.29 -6.94
C GLU A 77 -0.22 -2.01 -5.53
N PHE A 78 0.94 -2.57 -5.18
CA PHE A 78 1.45 -2.48 -3.82
C PHE A 78 2.71 -1.63 -3.74
N LEU A 79 2.79 -0.82 -2.68
CA LEU A 79 4.01 -0.15 -2.22
C LEU A 79 4.30 -0.67 -0.82
N ILE A 80 5.58 -0.82 -0.50
CA ILE A 80 6.01 -1.33 0.79
C ILE A 80 6.64 -0.19 1.59
N HIS A 81 6.21 -0.02 2.84
CA HIS A 81 6.73 1.02 3.73
C HIS A 81 7.20 0.34 5.00
N THR A 82 8.51 0.16 5.15
CA THR A 82 9.08 -0.67 6.21
C THR A 82 10.14 0.05 7.02
N GLY A 83 10.18 -0.23 8.32
CA GLY A 83 11.24 0.25 9.19
C GLY A 83 12.50 -0.61 9.16
N SER A 84 12.46 -1.76 8.49
CA SER A 84 13.61 -2.66 8.43
C SER A 84 14.56 -2.26 7.31
N SER A 85 15.81 -1.92 7.67
CA SER A 85 16.84 -1.61 6.67
C SER A 85 17.37 -2.87 5.98
N SER A 86 17.05 -4.04 6.53
CA SER A 86 17.51 -5.32 5.97
C SER A 86 16.39 -6.05 5.21
N TYR A 87 15.28 -5.38 4.94
CA TYR A 87 14.20 -6.00 4.20
C TYR A 87 14.63 -6.36 2.78
N ASN A 88 14.39 -7.60 2.40
CA ASN A 88 14.62 -8.08 1.05
C ASN A 88 13.30 -8.54 0.44
N LEU A 89 13.00 -8.02 -0.74
CA LEU A 89 11.77 -8.38 -1.44
C LEU A 89 11.83 -9.84 -1.89
N PRO A 90 10.87 -10.68 -1.47
CA PRO A 90 10.86 -12.10 -1.89
C PRO A 90 10.69 -12.26 -3.39
N ASP A 91 11.24 -13.35 -3.92
CA ASP A 91 11.21 -13.64 -5.35
C ASP A 91 9.79 -13.76 -5.88
N ASP A 92 8.88 -14.36 -5.10
CA ASP A 92 7.49 -14.50 -5.54
C ASP A 92 6.78 -13.15 -5.66
N LEU A 93 7.14 -12.18 -4.81
CA LEU A 93 6.58 -10.83 -4.95
C LEU A 93 7.19 -10.11 -6.15
N ARG A 94 8.48 -10.35 -6.44
CA ARG A 94 9.07 -9.82 -7.67
C ARG A 94 8.37 -10.36 -8.90
N ALA A 95 7.98 -11.63 -8.86
CA ALA A 95 7.24 -12.25 -9.97
C ALA A 95 5.87 -11.60 -10.17
N LEU A 96 5.29 -10.99 -9.13
CA LEU A 96 4.05 -10.24 -9.24
C LEU A 96 4.23 -8.84 -9.84
N GLY A 97 5.46 -8.43 -10.07
CA GLY A 97 5.76 -7.12 -10.65
C GLY A 97 6.33 -6.10 -9.67
N LEU A 98 6.49 -6.46 -8.40
CA LEU A 98 7.13 -5.56 -7.45
C LEU A 98 8.64 -5.57 -7.68
N ASP A 99 9.27 -4.41 -7.45
CA ASP A 99 10.71 -4.27 -7.52
C ASP A 99 11.18 -3.41 -6.35
N ASP A 100 12.50 -3.21 -6.24
CA ASP A 100 13.07 -2.43 -5.14
C ASP A 100 12.61 -0.98 -5.14
N GLY A 101 12.19 -0.46 -6.28
CA GLY A 101 11.66 0.91 -6.38
C GLY A 101 10.32 1.07 -5.69
N ARG A 102 9.67 -0.02 -5.28
CA ARG A 102 8.41 0.02 -4.53
C ARG A 102 8.60 -0.05 -3.03
N VAL A 103 9.85 -0.16 -2.56
CA VAL A 103 10.17 -0.29 -1.13
C VAL A 103 10.64 1.05 -0.60
N TYR A 104 9.95 1.56 0.42
CA TYR A 104 10.25 2.84 1.07
C TYR A 104 10.60 2.60 2.53
N GLN A 105 11.72 3.17 2.95
CA GLN A 105 12.24 3.02 4.32
C GLN A 105 11.61 4.05 5.26
N LYS A 106 11.23 3.60 6.44
CA LYS A 106 10.83 4.50 7.52
C LYS A 106 12.06 5.00 8.28
N PRO A 107 12.06 6.22 8.78
CA PRO A 107 11.07 7.27 8.52
C PRO A 107 11.30 7.92 7.15
N LEU A 108 10.21 8.33 6.51
CA LEU A 108 10.33 9.10 5.27
C LEU A 108 10.62 10.56 5.63
N ASN A 109 11.76 11.08 5.15
CA ASN A 109 12.09 12.49 5.31
C ASN A 109 11.25 13.36 4.39
N ASP A 110 10.81 12.79 3.26
CA ASP A 110 10.02 13.48 2.26
C ASP A 110 8.99 12.49 1.71
N MET A 111 7.72 12.84 1.79
CA MET A 111 6.65 11.98 1.29
C MET A 111 6.41 12.14 -0.21
N ALA A 112 7.01 13.12 -0.85
CA ALA A 112 6.77 13.39 -2.26
C ALA A 112 7.11 12.21 -3.17
N PRO A 113 8.23 11.49 -2.98
CA PRO A 113 8.51 10.31 -3.82
C PRO A 113 7.46 9.21 -3.69
N LEU A 114 6.98 8.96 -2.48
CA LEU A 114 5.93 7.96 -2.25
C LEU A 114 4.63 8.39 -2.93
N ALA A 115 4.24 9.65 -2.77
CA ALA A 115 3.03 10.19 -3.39
C ALA A 115 3.13 10.15 -4.91
N ALA A 116 4.32 10.41 -5.47
CA ALA A 116 4.54 10.31 -6.90
C ALA A 116 4.36 8.87 -7.38
N ALA A 117 4.84 7.89 -6.62
CA ALA A 117 4.66 6.48 -6.95
C ALA A 117 3.19 6.09 -6.94
N VAL A 118 2.42 6.55 -5.96
CA VAL A 118 0.96 6.33 -5.92
C VAL A 118 0.33 6.86 -7.21
N ARG A 119 0.67 8.07 -7.61
CA ARG A 119 0.11 8.70 -8.79
C ARG A 119 0.42 7.91 -10.05
N ILE A 120 1.65 7.45 -10.19
CA ILE A 120 2.09 6.68 -11.36
C ILE A 120 1.37 5.34 -11.41
N LEU A 121 1.27 4.63 -10.29
CA LEU A 121 0.63 3.32 -10.25
C LEU A 121 -0.87 3.44 -10.53
N ALA A 122 -1.52 4.45 -9.98
CA ALA A 122 -2.94 4.68 -10.22
C ALA A 122 -3.21 5.01 -11.69
N ALA A 123 -2.36 5.84 -12.30
CA ALA A 123 -2.52 6.20 -13.71
C ALA A 123 -2.31 4.99 -14.61
N THR A 124 -1.34 4.13 -14.30
CA THR A 124 -1.09 2.91 -15.07
C THR A 124 -2.31 2.01 -15.06
N ARG A 125 -2.93 1.84 -13.88
CA ARG A 125 -4.14 1.02 -13.78
C ARG A 125 -5.30 1.60 -14.59
N GLU A 126 -5.43 2.92 -14.60
CA GLU A 126 -6.51 3.58 -15.33
C GLU A 126 -6.36 3.49 -16.83
N THR A 127 -5.14 3.37 -17.34
CA THR A 127 -4.90 3.31 -18.78
C THR A 127 -4.99 1.91 -19.36
N LEU A 128 -5.10 0.89 -18.51
CA LEU A 128 -5.24 -0.49 -19.00
C LEU A 128 -6.65 -0.72 -19.55
N PRO A 129 -6.74 -1.42 -20.68
CA PRO A 129 -8.05 -1.72 -21.26
C PRO A 129 -8.86 -2.69 -20.42
#